data_a9c5c56c6576c6cc41ea744f3a23120b
#
_entry.id   a9c5c56c6576c6cc41ea744f3a23120b
#
_cell.length_a   1.000
_cell.length_b   1.000
_cell.length_c   1.000
_cell.angle_alpha   90.00
_cell.angle_beta   90.00
_cell.angle_gamma   90.00
#
_symmetry.space_group_name_H-M   'P 1'
#
loop_
_entity.id
_entity.type
_entity.pdbx_description
1 polymer ?
#
loop_
_entity_poly.entity_id
_entity_poly.type
_entity_poly.pdbx_seq_one_letter_code
_entity_poly.pdbx_strand_id
1 'polypeptide(L)'
;MAKVIVYDVYTQALQVYRLNESDPMPYAYGRTMLVGEFRGSSGSSVLWTTNAAMEAWNATRRTYGSPIPFRYAFKRIWEGGHGRQSQHYAGVAFDVGQALSSAQRNRIWNVANNLGVWSYVEPQSMTPTWVHLDKRY
;
A
#
# COMPACT_ATOMS: atom_id res chain seq x y z
N MET A 1 -14.46 11.12 8.52
CA MET A 1 -13.71 10.12 9.32
C MET A 1 -13.92 8.74 8.71
N ALA A 2 -12.87 7.97 8.57
CA ALA A 2 -12.93 6.63 8.01
C ALA A 2 -12.90 5.57 9.10
N LYS A 3 -13.60 4.45 8.87
CA LYS A 3 -13.44 3.22 9.65
C LYS A 3 -12.36 2.39 8.95
N VAL A 4 -11.25 2.14 9.63
CA VAL A 4 -10.13 1.36 9.10
C VAL A 4 -10.06 0.03 9.84
N ILE A 5 -10.17 -1.06 9.09
CA ILE A 5 -10.12 -2.42 9.63
C ILE A 5 -8.77 -3.02 9.25
N VAL A 6 -8.03 -3.48 10.25
CA VAL A 6 -6.74 -4.15 10.05
C VAL A 6 -6.86 -5.58 10.55
N TYR A 7 -6.61 -6.54 9.67
CA TYR A 7 -6.46 -7.94 10.05
C TYR A 7 -5.03 -8.17 10.51
N ASP A 8 -4.88 -8.54 11.78
CA ASP A 8 -3.59 -8.90 12.35
C ASP A 8 -3.31 -10.36 12.00
N VAL A 9 -2.33 -10.59 11.12
CA VAL A 9 -2.02 -11.94 10.61
C VAL A 9 -1.38 -12.84 11.67
N TYR A 10 -0.81 -12.26 12.72
CA TYR A 10 -0.16 -13.02 13.78
C TYR A 10 -1.16 -13.51 14.84
N THR A 11 -2.09 -12.65 15.24
CA THR A 11 -3.10 -12.98 16.25
C THR A 11 -4.41 -13.48 15.63
N GLN A 12 -4.57 -13.35 14.32
CA GLN A 12 -5.78 -13.70 13.57
C GLN A 12 -7.01 -12.95 14.07
N ALA A 13 -6.83 -11.71 14.48
CA ALA A 13 -7.87 -10.84 15.01
C ALA A 13 -8.04 -9.59 14.17
N LEU A 14 -9.23 -9.02 14.16
CA LEU A 14 -9.50 -7.73 13.54
C LEU A 14 -9.29 -6.61 14.54
N GLN A 15 -8.66 -5.54 14.09
CA GLN A 15 -8.52 -4.28 14.80
C GLN A 15 -9.30 -3.22 14.04
N VAL A 16 -10.05 -2.39 14.75
CA VAL A 16 -10.90 -1.37 14.14
C VAL A 16 -10.48 0.00 14.67
N TYR A 17 -10.23 0.90 13.73
CA TYR A 17 -9.83 2.29 14.00
C TYR A 17 -10.81 3.24 13.36
N ARG A 18 -10.99 4.43 13.99
CA ARG A 18 -11.72 5.55 13.38
C ARG A 18 -10.74 6.69 13.21
N LEU A 19 -10.43 7.03 11.98
CA LEU A 19 -9.33 7.93 11.65
C LEU A 19 -9.78 8.98 10.64
N ASN A 20 -9.17 10.16 10.73
CA ASN A 20 -9.34 11.22 9.74
C ASN A 20 -8.43 10.97 8.52
N GLU A 21 -8.74 11.62 7.41
CA GLU A 21 -7.93 11.53 6.18
C GLU A 21 -6.47 11.93 6.41
N SER A 22 -6.22 12.88 7.32
CA SER A 22 -4.87 13.38 7.64
C SER A 22 -4.13 12.55 8.70
N ASP A 23 -4.79 11.54 9.27
CA ASP A 23 -4.14 10.66 10.23
C ASP A 23 -3.28 9.61 9.51
N PRO A 24 -2.19 9.13 10.13
CA PRO A 24 -1.44 8.01 9.58
C PRO A 24 -2.29 6.73 9.61
N MET A 25 -2.10 5.89 8.61
CA MET A 25 -2.63 4.52 8.63
C MET A 25 -2.03 3.77 9.82
N PRO A 26 -2.80 2.84 10.43
CA PRO A 26 -2.23 1.97 11.47
C PRO A 26 -0.97 1.28 10.94
N TYR A 27 0.04 1.14 11.81
CA TYR A 27 1.36 0.57 11.51
C TYR A 27 2.22 1.39 10.52
N ALA A 28 1.74 2.52 10.00
CA ALA A 28 2.51 3.41 9.13
C ALA A 28 3.29 4.42 9.99
N TYR A 29 4.25 3.94 10.74
CA TYR A 29 5.03 4.71 11.68
C TYR A 29 5.77 5.87 10.99
N GLY A 30 5.87 7.02 11.66
CA GLY A 30 6.48 8.21 11.09
C GLY A 30 5.68 8.80 9.94
N ARG A 31 4.37 8.52 9.88
CA ARG A 31 3.44 9.04 8.87
C ARG A 31 3.85 8.65 7.44
N THR A 32 4.35 7.44 7.29
CA THR A 32 4.78 6.94 5.98
C THR A 32 3.63 6.72 5.00
N MET A 33 2.41 6.61 5.51
CA MET A 33 1.17 6.54 4.72
C MET A 33 0.02 7.15 5.51
N LEU A 34 -0.68 8.11 4.93
CA LEU A 34 -1.89 8.71 5.51
C LEU A 34 -3.13 7.95 5.06
N VAL A 35 -4.20 8.03 5.84
CA VAL A 35 -5.50 7.42 5.50
C VAL A 35 -5.97 7.88 4.13
N GLY A 36 -5.88 9.17 3.84
CA GLY A 36 -6.28 9.73 2.53
C GLY A 36 -5.45 9.19 1.38
N GLU A 37 -4.16 8.94 1.59
CA GLU A 37 -3.29 8.34 0.58
C GLU A 37 -3.68 6.88 0.31
N PHE A 38 -3.98 6.12 1.36
CA PHE A 38 -4.43 4.74 1.23
C PHE A 38 -5.79 4.65 0.55
N ARG A 39 -6.74 5.53 0.91
CA ARG A 39 -8.05 5.61 0.25
C ARG A 39 -7.91 5.93 -1.22
N GLY A 40 -7.05 6.88 -1.59
CA GLY A 40 -6.91 7.36 -2.95
C GLY A 40 -8.24 7.84 -3.52
N SER A 41 -8.62 7.32 -4.67
CA SER A 41 -9.87 7.68 -5.36
C SER A 41 -11.08 6.83 -4.96
N SER A 42 -10.93 5.91 -4.00
CA SER A 42 -12.06 5.10 -3.53
C SER A 42 -13.09 5.95 -2.78
N GLY A 43 -14.37 5.73 -3.04
CA GLY A 43 -15.47 6.39 -2.32
C GLY A 43 -15.85 5.70 -1.00
N SER A 44 -15.11 4.68 -0.57
CA SER A 44 -15.48 3.90 0.62
C SER A 44 -15.22 4.66 1.92
N SER A 45 -16.19 4.64 2.82
CA SER A 45 -16.01 5.11 4.19
C SER A 45 -15.38 4.05 5.10
N VAL A 46 -15.28 2.81 4.60
CA VAL A 46 -14.65 1.69 5.30
C VAL A 46 -13.46 1.23 4.47
N LEU A 47 -12.30 1.18 5.10
CA LEU A 47 -11.05 0.72 4.48
C LEU A 47 -10.58 -0.53 5.21
N TRP A 48 -9.87 -1.42 4.51
CA TRP A 48 -9.33 -2.63 5.12
C TRP A 48 -7.95 -2.95 4.56
N THR A 49 -7.13 -3.55 5.40
CA THR A 49 -5.78 -3.99 5.07
C THR A 49 -5.31 -5.06 6.07
N THR A 50 -4.05 -5.40 6.03
CA THR A 50 -3.39 -6.26 7.02
C THR A 50 -2.23 -5.51 7.67
N ASN A 51 -1.87 -5.90 8.90
CA ASN A 51 -0.66 -5.37 9.53
C ASN A 51 0.60 -5.74 8.74
N ALA A 52 0.63 -6.95 8.16
CA ALA A 52 1.77 -7.41 7.35
C ALA A 52 2.02 -6.49 6.15
N ALA A 53 0.96 -6.06 5.43
CA ALA A 53 1.08 -5.13 4.32
C ALA A 53 1.61 -3.76 4.78
N MET A 54 1.09 -3.24 5.90
CA MET A 54 1.54 -1.96 6.44
C MET A 54 2.99 -2.01 6.93
N GLU A 55 3.38 -3.11 7.56
CA GLU A 55 4.77 -3.31 8.01
C GLU A 55 5.74 -3.40 6.82
N ALA A 56 5.36 -4.14 5.77
CA ALA A 56 6.16 -4.23 4.55
C ALA A 56 6.31 -2.86 3.87
N TRP A 57 5.23 -2.09 3.79
CA TRP A 57 5.28 -0.72 3.28
C TRP A 57 6.22 0.16 4.12
N ASN A 58 6.07 0.11 5.41
CA ASN A 58 6.85 0.95 6.32
C ASN A 58 8.35 0.66 6.21
N ALA A 59 8.74 -0.63 6.12
CA ALA A 59 10.12 -1.03 5.92
C ALA A 59 10.68 -0.50 4.58
N THR A 60 9.90 -0.61 3.51
CA THR A 60 10.28 -0.15 2.17
C THR A 60 10.46 1.36 2.15
N ARG A 61 9.49 2.10 2.67
CA ARG A 61 9.51 3.56 2.71
C ARG A 61 10.69 4.09 3.52
N ARG A 62 10.96 3.49 4.67
CA ARG A 62 12.09 3.87 5.53
C ARG A 62 13.43 3.58 4.88
N THR A 63 13.58 2.43 4.26
CA THR A 63 14.83 2.05 3.58
C THR A 63 15.08 2.94 2.37
N TYR A 64 14.03 3.28 1.62
CA TYR A 64 14.15 4.24 0.52
C TYR A 64 14.55 5.64 1.03
N GLY A 65 14.05 6.05 2.17
CA GLY A 65 14.48 7.25 2.89
C GLY A 65 13.88 8.58 2.42
N SER A 66 12.94 8.56 1.48
CA SER A 66 12.28 9.76 0.95
C SER A 66 10.79 9.49 0.72
N PRO A 67 9.93 10.52 0.69
CA PRO A 67 8.52 10.32 0.39
C PRO A 67 8.30 9.61 -0.94
N ILE A 68 7.35 8.67 -0.96
CA ILE A 68 6.96 7.93 -2.15
C ILE A 68 5.50 8.26 -2.43
N PRO A 69 5.19 8.93 -3.57
CA PRO A 69 3.79 9.25 -3.90
C PRO A 69 3.01 8.01 -4.29
N PHE A 70 1.76 7.96 -3.85
CA PHE A 70 0.84 6.88 -4.16
C PHE A 70 0.03 7.20 -5.42
N ARG A 71 -0.25 6.15 -6.19
CA ARG A 71 -1.28 6.19 -7.22
C ARG A 71 -2.52 5.44 -6.76
N TYR A 72 -2.37 4.16 -6.45
CA TYR A 72 -3.44 3.31 -5.96
C TYR A 72 -2.94 2.47 -4.81
N ALA A 73 -3.74 2.38 -3.77
CA ALA A 73 -3.55 1.39 -2.70
C ALA A 73 -4.84 0.59 -2.55
N PHE A 74 -5.89 1.20 -2.03
CA PHE A 74 -7.16 0.55 -1.78
C PHE A 74 -8.18 0.83 -2.88
N LYS A 75 -8.93 -0.22 -3.28
CA LYS A 75 -10.14 -0.09 -4.10
C LYS A 75 -11.15 -1.16 -3.73
N ARG A 76 -12.44 -0.85 -3.86
CA ARG A 76 -13.50 -1.85 -3.84
C ARG A 76 -13.62 -2.47 -5.23
N ILE A 77 -14.03 -3.75 -5.28
CA ILE A 77 -14.06 -4.50 -6.56
C ILE A 77 -14.95 -3.83 -7.61
N TRP A 78 -16.06 -3.22 -7.21
CA TRP A 78 -16.97 -2.54 -8.13
C TRP A 78 -16.51 -1.15 -8.57
N GLU A 79 -15.43 -0.64 -8.01
CA GLU A 79 -14.85 0.63 -8.42
C GLU A 79 -13.96 0.48 -9.66
N GLY A 80 -13.65 -0.75 -10.03
CA GLY A 80 -12.98 -1.08 -11.29
C GLY A 80 -11.52 -0.65 -11.38
N GLY A 81 -10.98 -0.71 -12.58
CA GLY A 81 -9.62 -0.28 -12.88
C GLY A 81 -8.55 -1.33 -12.63
N HIS A 82 -8.89 -2.49 -12.07
CA HIS A 82 -7.98 -3.60 -11.81
C HIS A 82 -8.64 -4.93 -12.18
N GLY A 83 -7.84 -5.99 -12.34
CA GLY A 83 -8.36 -7.34 -12.57
C GLY A 83 -9.19 -7.85 -11.38
N ARG A 84 -10.07 -8.83 -11.63
CA ARG A 84 -11.02 -9.34 -10.63
C ARG A 84 -10.35 -9.85 -9.34
N GLN A 85 -9.12 -10.36 -9.45
CA GLN A 85 -8.37 -10.92 -8.34
C GLN A 85 -7.27 -9.98 -7.87
N SER A 86 -7.37 -8.69 -8.19
CA SER A 86 -6.38 -7.70 -7.78
C SER A 86 -6.26 -7.63 -6.26
N GLN A 87 -5.04 -7.60 -5.75
CA GLN A 87 -4.75 -7.45 -4.33
C GLN A 87 -5.09 -6.06 -3.79
N HIS A 88 -5.34 -5.08 -4.66
CA HIS A 88 -5.89 -3.78 -4.24
C HIS A 88 -7.24 -3.92 -3.55
N TYR A 89 -8.07 -4.89 -3.97
CA TYR A 89 -9.37 -5.14 -3.37
C TYR A 89 -9.28 -5.76 -1.97
N ALA A 90 -8.15 -6.37 -1.64
CA ALA A 90 -7.86 -6.84 -0.29
C ALA A 90 -7.13 -5.79 0.56
N GLY A 91 -6.76 -4.65 -0.02
CA GLY A 91 -6.05 -3.58 0.67
C GLY A 91 -4.59 -3.90 0.94
N VAL A 92 -3.98 -4.82 0.18
CA VAL A 92 -2.61 -5.30 0.43
C VAL A 92 -1.68 -5.08 -0.76
N ALA A 93 -2.09 -4.29 -1.74
CA ALA A 93 -1.27 -3.93 -2.90
C ALA A 93 -1.16 -2.41 -3.04
N PHE A 94 -0.01 -1.97 -3.51
CA PHE A 94 0.31 -0.54 -3.65
C PHE A 94 0.95 -0.28 -5.00
N ASP A 95 0.36 0.65 -5.76
CA ASP A 95 0.96 1.22 -6.97
C ASP A 95 1.51 2.59 -6.62
N VAL A 96 2.82 2.75 -6.71
CA VAL A 96 3.51 3.94 -6.20
C VAL A 96 4.55 4.46 -7.19
N GLY A 97 5.01 5.68 -6.96
CA GLY A 97 6.14 6.25 -7.67
C GLY A 97 5.85 6.75 -9.08
N GLN A 98 4.59 6.84 -9.48
CA GLN A 98 4.24 7.30 -10.84
C GLN A 98 4.73 8.73 -11.11
N ALA A 99 4.72 9.59 -10.11
CA ALA A 99 5.16 10.98 -10.24
C ALA A 99 6.68 11.13 -10.15
N LEU A 100 7.43 10.04 -9.95
CA LEU A 100 8.87 10.04 -9.83
C LEU A 100 9.54 9.72 -11.18
N SER A 101 10.86 9.93 -11.24
CA SER A 101 11.67 9.55 -12.40
C SER A 101 11.84 8.03 -12.49
N SER A 102 12.23 7.53 -13.67
CA SER A 102 12.55 6.11 -13.86
C SER A 102 13.66 5.66 -12.91
N ALA A 103 14.68 6.48 -12.68
CA ALA A 103 15.78 6.16 -11.78
C ALA A 103 15.28 6.01 -10.33
N GLN A 104 14.39 6.89 -9.89
CA GLN A 104 13.80 6.80 -8.56
C GLN A 104 12.89 5.58 -8.42
N ARG A 105 12.08 5.27 -9.43
CA ARG A 105 11.25 4.04 -9.44
C ARG A 105 12.12 2.79 -9.40
N ASN A 106 13.20 2.74 -10.16
CA ASN A 106 14.12 1.59 -10.13
C ASN A 106 14.75 1.41 -8.74
N ARG A 107 15.06 2.51 -8.07
CA ARG A 107 15.60 2.47 -6.71
C ARG A 107 14.56 1.92 -5.71
N ILE A 108 13.30 2.33 -5.82
CA ILE A 108 12.21 1.80 -4.99
C ILE A 108 12.05 0.30 -5.25
N TRP A 109 12.04 -0.09 -6.52
CA TRP A 109 11.94 -1.50 -6.91
C TRP A 109 13.07 -2.33 -6.30
N ASN A 110 14.31 -1.85 -6.42
CA ASN A 110 15.47 -2.54 -5.86
C ASN A 110 15.38 -2.67 -4.34
N VAL A 111 14.98 -1.60 -3.66
CA VAL A 111 14.79 -1.62 -2.19
C VAL A 111 13.73 -2.65 -1.82
N ALA A 112 12.58 -2.61 -2.44
CA ALA A 112 11.47 -3.54 -2.16
C ALA A 112 11.87 -4.99 -2.42
N ASN A 113 12.51 -5.24 -3.56
CA ASN A 113 12.94 -6.58 -3.96
C ASN A 113 14.01 -7.13 -3.01
N ASN A 114 14.97 -6.30 -2.60
CA ASN A 114 16.08 -6.71 -1.74
C ASN A 114 15.65 -6.94 -0.28
N LEU A 115 14.63 -6.23 0.20
CA LEU A 115 14.13 -6.42 1.57
C LEU A 115 13.51 -7.81 1.78
N GLY A 116 12.95 -8.41 0.74
CA GLY A 116 12.34 -9.73 0.83
C GLY A 116 11.07 -9.79 1.70
N VAL A 117 10.44 -8.64 1.97
CA VAL A 117 9.23 -8.55 2.82
C VAL A 117 7.92 -8.62 2.04
N TRP A 118 7.98 -8.38 0.72
CA TRP A 118 6.80 -8.42 -0.14
C TRP A 118 6.56 -9.84 -0.66
N SER A 119 5.31 -10.19 -0.85
CA SER A 119 4.93 -11.45 -1.50
C SER A 119 5.24 -11.40 -3.00
N TYR A 120 5.05 -10.23 -3.59
CA TYR A 120 5.29 -9.99 -5.00
C TYR A 120 5.72 -8.56 -5.26
N VAL A 121 6.80 -8.40 -5.99
CA VAL A 121 7.26 -7.11 -6.54
C VAL A 121 7.22 -7.27 -8.06
N GLU A 122 6.26 -6.63 -8.72
CA GLU A 122 6.04 -6.82 -10.14
C GLU A 122 7.24 -6.32 -10.96
N PRO A 123 7.71 -7.08 -11.96
CA PRO A 123 8.84 -6.64 -12.78
C PRO A 123 8.59 -5.27 -13.43
N GLN A 124 9.60 -4.42 -13.45
CA GLN A 124 9.49 -3.07 -14.01
C GLN A 124 9.11 -3.06 -15.49
N SER A 125 9.41 -4.13 -16.23
CA SER A 125 8.95 -4.27 -17.62
C SER A 125 7.43 -4.34 -17.75
N MET A 126 6.73 -4.79 -16.70
CA MET A 126 5.27 -4.88 -16.67
C MET A 126 4.62 -3.61 -16.13
N THR A 127 5.37 -2.81 -15.36
CA THR A 127 4.89 -1.55 -14.78
C THR A 127 5.90 -0.43 -15.05
N PRO A 128 6.03 0.03 -16.31
CA PRO A 128 7.11 0.96 -16.67
C PRO A 128 6.97 2.35 -16.07
N THR A 129 5.77 2.75 -15.62
CA THR A 129 5.51 4.09 -15.08
C THR A 129 5.14 4.10 -13.60
N TRP A 130 5.18 2.95 -12.93
CA TRP A 130 4.94 2.85 -11.48
C TRP A 130 5.65 1.62 -10.92
N VAL A 131 5.59 1.45 -9.59
CA VAL A 131 6.07 0.24 -8.91
C VAL A 131 4.88 -0.42 -8.25
N HIS A 132 4.66 -1.70 -8.55
CA HIS A 132 3.60 -2.50 -7.93
C HIS A 132 4.19 -3.43 -6.88
N LEU A 133 3.68 -3.29 -5.66
CA LEU A 133 4.09 -4.06 -4.49
C LEU A 133 2.85 -4.71 -3.90
N ASP A 134 2.90 -6.00 -3.58
CA ASP A 134 1.80 -6.60 -2.85
C ASP A 134 2.25 -7.60 -1.77
N LYS A 135 1.42 -7.67 -0.73
CA LYS A 135 1.62 -8.54 0.43
C LYS A 135 0.36 -9.38 0.62
N ARG A 136 0.14 -10.32 -0.32
CA ARG A 136 -1.08 -11.12 -0.37
C ARG A 136 -1.16 -12.22 0.70
N TYR A 137 -0.07 -12.47 1.39
CA TYR A 137 -0.02 -13.37 2.56
C TYR A 137 1.22 -13.14 3.39
#